data_51ed5be51056bd71082bd2aa6527b05c
#
_entry.id   51ed5be51056bd71082bd2aa6527b05c
#
_cell.length_a   1.000
_cell.length_b   1.000
_cell.length_c   1.000
_cell.angle_alpha   90.00
_cell.angle_beta   90.00
_cell.angle_gamma   90.00
#
_symmetry.space_group_name_H-M   'P 1'
#
loop_
_entity.id
_entity.type
_entity.pdbx_description
1 polymer ?
#
loop_
_entity_poly.entity_id
_entity_poly.type
_entity_poly.pdbx_seq_one_letter_code
_entity_poly.pdbx_strand_id
1 'polypeptide(L)'
;MISGVDVYNVSWTAPGRSFVASQIQLNFTGCDFDIYWLRDINSRALVCAVTCPSDGITETIAKQSCDGVGCCSSTFPTGGISSLKFQFVRRNNSNVEGQARGEGQTNRSSLWDRISVETDLMLLSWGFVLDQQPDCAAAAKNKTSYACVSEHSTCTYELIGIYPSYMCMCGAGYNGNPHVLGGCLPGE
;
A
#
# COMPACT_ATOMS: atom_id res chain seq x y z
N MET A 1 -5.13 -22.05 31.39
CA MET A 1 -5.59 -21.78 30.01
C MET A 1 -4.83 -20.57 29.50
N ILE A 2 -4.02 -20.74 28.49
CA ILE A 2 -3.25 -19.62 27.90
C ILE A 2 -4.25 -18.83 27.08
N SER A 3 -4.54 -17.61 27.52
CA SER A 3 -5.32 -16.63 26.77
C SER A 3 -4.58 -16.37 25.46
N GLY A 4 -5.12 -16.85 24.34
CA GLY A 4 -4.50 -16.67 23.03
C GLY A 4 -4.56 -15.19 22.64
N VAL A 5 -3.41 -14.58 22.44
CA VAL A 5 -3.33 -13.27 21.77
C VAL A 5 -3.66 -13.52 20.31
N ASP A 6 -4.80 -13.00 19.86
CA ASP A 6 -5.16 -13.08 18.44
C ASP A 6 -4.23 -12.17 17.64
N VAL A 7 -3.41 -12.78 16.80
CA VAL A 7 -2.47 -12.08 15.92
C VAL A 7 -2.82 -12.41 14.47
N TYR A 8 -3.05 -11.38 13.69
CA TYR A 8 -3.35 -11.51 12.26
C TYR A 8 -2.28 -10.78 11.44
N ASN A 9 -1.92 -11.35 10.31
CA ASN A 9 -0.97 -10.74 9.39
C ASN A 9 -1.64 -10.46 8.04
N VAL A 10 -1.41 -9.26 7.52
CA VAL A 10 -1.83 -8.86 6.18
C VAL A 10 -0.61 -8.42 5.40
N SER A 11 -0.50 -8.85 4.16
CA SER A 11 0.59 -8.46 3.28
C SER A 11 0.09 -8.04 1.91
N TRP A 12 0.74 -7.03 1.34
CA TRP A 12 0.60 -6.63 -0.05
C TRP A 12 1.98 -6.73 -0.72
N THR A 13 1.99 -7.17 -1.97
CA THR A 13 3.20 -7.24 -2.79
C THR A 13 2.90 -6.63 -4.15
N ALA A 14 3.81 -5.83 -4.66
CA ALA A 14 3.72 -5.25 -5.99
C ALA A 14 3.61 -6.36 -7.06
N PRO A 15 2.89 -6.14 -8.16
CA PRO A 15 2.66 -7.15 -9.20
C PRO A 15 3.92 -7.52 -10.00
N GLY A 16 5.08 -7.04 -9.60
CA GLY A 16 6.37 -7.36 -10.20
C GLY A 16 7.41 -6.31 -9.86
N ARG A 17 8.66 -6.52 -10.29
CA ARG A 17 9.79 -5.59 -10.04
C ARG A 17 9.65 -4.24 -10.75
N SER A 18 8.81 -4.19 -11.78
CA SER A 18 8.51 -2.97 -12.55
C SER A 18 7.57 -2.00 -11.83
N PHE A 19 7.05 -2.38 -10.66
CA PHE A 19 6.12 -1.55 -9.89
C PHE A 19 6.57 -1.43 -8.45
N VAL A 20 6.45 -0.24 -7.91
CA VAL A 20 6.65 0.04 -6.49
C VAL A 20 5.59 1.03 -6.01
N ALA A 21 5.23 0.92 -4.75
CA ALA A 21 4.39 1.93 -4.12
C ALA A 21 5.27 3.12 -3.71
N SER A 22 4.93 4.31 -4.17
CA SER A 22 5.61 5.56 -3.82
C SER A 22 4.93 6.30 -2.68
N GLN A 23 3.62 6.12 -2.53
CA GLN A 23 2.83 6.62 -1.41
C GLN A 23 1.62 5.72 -1.22
N ILE A 24 1.31 5.37 0.02
CA ILE A 24 0.11 4.60 0.37
C ILE A 24 -0.55 5.24 1.56
N GLN A 25 -1.86 5.42 1.47
CA GLN A 25 -2.72 5.76 2.60
C GLN A 25 -3.70 4.62 2.83
N LEU A 26 -3.70 4.09 4.05
CA LEU A 26 -4.54 2.98 4.46
C LEU A 26 -5.41 3.38 5.63
N ASN A 27 -6.66 2.93 5.58
CA ASN A 27 -7.61 3.03 6.67
C ASN A 27 -7.82 1.63 7.28
N PHE A 28 -7.60 1.54 8.58
CA PHE A 28 -7.75 0.32 9.37
C PHE A 28 -8.98 0.45 10.24
N THR A 29 -9.96 -0.42 10.05
CA THR A 29 -11.26 -0.34 10.73
C THR A 29 -11.48 -1.59 11.58
N GLY A 30 -12.00 -1.41 12.80
CA GLY A 30 -12.28 -2.48 13.75
C GLY A 30 -12.24 -1.98 15.19
N CYS A 31 -12.17 -2.88 16.17
CA CYS A 31 -12.14 -2.54 17.60
C CYS A 31 -11.04 -3.28 18.34
N ASP A 32 -10.38 -2.56 19.26
CA ASP A 32 -9.45 -3.07 20.27
C ASP A 32 -8.26 -3.87 19.70
N PHE A 33 -7.52 -3.26 18.79
CA PHE A 33 -6.28 -3.82 18.30
C PHE A 33 -5.20 -2.76 18.04
N ASP A 34 -3.96 -3.21 18.10
CA ASP A 34 -2.77 -2.48 17.70
C ASP A 34 -2.32 -2.94 16.33
N ILE A 35 -1.88 -1.99 15.51
CA ILE A 35 -1.40 -2.24 14.14
C ILE A 35 0.07 -1.94 14.09
N TYR A 36 0.86 -2.92 13.68
CA TYR A 36 2.30 -2.80 13.50
C TYR A 36 2.66 -2.96 12.03
N TRP A 37 3.51 -2.08 11.53
CA TRP A 37 4.17 -2.26 10.25
C TRP A 37 5.44 -3.07 10.47
N LEU A 38 5.58 -4.17 9.74
CA LEU A 38 6.76 -5.03 9.74
C LEU A 38 7.70 -4.56 8.63
N ARG A 39 8.77 -3.85 9.00
CA ARG A 39 9.78 -3.36 8.05
C ARG A 39 10.77 -4.45 7.69
N ASP A 40 11.27 -5.16 8.69
CA ASP A 40 12.25 -6.24 8.58
C ASP A 40 11.86 -7.39 9.50
N ILE A 41 12.61 -8.51 9.43
CA ILE A 41 12.34 -9.72 10.22
C ILE A 41 12.28 -9.44 11.72
N ASN A 42 13.02 -8.42 12.21
CA ASN A 42 13.15 -8.10 13.63
C ASN A 42 12.66 -6.69 13.98
N SER A 43 12.16 -5.89 13.04
CA SER A 43 11.71 -4.53 13.33
C SER A 43 10.23 -4.36 13.02
N ARG A 44 9.49 -3.96 14.05
CA ARG A 44 8.09 -3.58 13.92
C ARG A 44 7.89 -2.17 14.45
N ALA A 45 7.13 -1.37 13.75
CA ALA A 45 6.75 -0.03 14.19
C ALA A 45 5.25 0.00 14.44
N LEU A 46 4.83 0.53 15.59
CA LEU A 46 3.41 0.78 15.84
C LEU A 46 2.94 1.84 14.85
N VAL A 47 1.93 1.50 14.06
CA VAL A 47 1.29 2.41 13.10
C VAL A 47 0.21 3.20 13.79
N CYS A 48 -0.71 2.49 14.40
CA CYS A 48 -1.78 3.06 15.20
C CYS A 48 -2.43 2.01 16.11
N ALA A 49 -3.26 2.51 17.01
CA ALA A 49 -4.06 1.73 17.92
C ALA A 49 -5.52 2.11 17.73
N VAL A 50 -6.39 1.14 17.58
CA VAL A 50 -7.82 1.37 17.40
C VAL A 50 -8.55 0.88 18.63
N THR A 51 -9.40 1.73 19.19
CA THR A 51 -10.26 1.44 20.34
C THR A 51 -11.70 1.71 19.99
N CYS A 52 -12.64 1.09 20.70
CA CYS A 52 -14.05 1.41 20.55
C CYS A 52 -14.67 1.77 21.91
N PRO A 53 -15.61 2.73 21.93
CA PRO A 53 -16.35 3.05 23.16
C PRO A 53 -17.25 1.88 23.59
N SER A 54 -17.49 1.77 24.87
CA SER A 54 -18.29 0.68 25.48
C SER A 54 -19.74 0.62 24.99
N ASP A 55 -20.29 1.77 24.63
CA ASP A 55 -21.64 1.94 24.05
C ASP A 55 -21.71 1.62 22.55
N GLY A 56 -20.54 1.32 21.96
CA GLY A 56 -20.41 0.99 20.55
C GLY A 56 -20.24 2.20 19.64
N ILE A 57 -19.81 1.93 18.41
CA ILE A 57 -19.69 2.90 17.34
C ILE A 57 -20.05 2.22 16.01
N THR A 58 -20.70 2.94 15.12
CA THR A 58 -20.97 2.45 13.78
C THR A 58 -19.78 2.67 12.86
N GLU A 59 -19.62 1.80 11.86
CA GLU A 59 -18.54 1.93 10.86
C GLU A 59 -18.57 3.27 10.14
N THR A 60 -19.76 3.78 9.85
CA THR A 60 -19.94 5.08 9.19
C THR A 60 -19.39 6.22 10.05
N ILE A 61 -19.67 6.23 11.34
CA ILE A 61 -19.17 7.26 12.26
C ILE A 61 -17.66 7.11 12.45
N ALA A 62 -17.16 5.88 12.63
CA ALA A 62 -15.73 5.60 12.77
C ALA A 62 -14.92 6.11 11.58
N LYS A 63 -15.42 5.94 10.37
CA LYS A 63 -14.74 6.36 9.14
C LYS A 63 -14.80 7.87 8.87
N GLN A 64 -15.63 8.65 9.56
CA GLN A 64 -15.71 10.10 9.38
C GLN A 64 -14.45 10.81 9.87
N SER A 65 -13.89 10.42 11.01
CA SER A 65 -12.67 11.02 11.56
C SER A 65 -11.44 10.14 11.37
N CYS A 66 -11.61 8.82 11.49
CA CYS A 66 -10.57 7.79 11.36
C CYS A 66 -9.28 8.10 12.18
N ASP A 67 -9.47 8.52 13.44
CA ASP A 67 -8.45 9.07 14.33
C ASP A 67 -8.05 8.13 15.50
N GLY A 68 -8.43 6.86 15.43
CA GLY A 68 -8.15 5.84 16.43
C GLY A 68 -9.38 5.32 17.17
N VAL A 69 -10.58 5.89 16.89
CA VAL A 69 -11.84 5.42 17.46
C VAL A 69 -12.64 4.65 16.39
N GLY A 70 -12.56 3.32 16.44
CA GLY A 70 -13.19 2.43 15.47
C GLY A 70 -12.53 2.41 14.09
N CYS A 71 -11.70 3.38 13.78
CA CYS A 71 -10.93 3.53 12.54
C CYS A 71 -9.64 4.29 12.81
N CYS A 72 -8.57 3.96 12.10
CA CYS A 72 -7.31 4.70 12.10
C CYS A 72 -6.79 4.83 10.67
N SER A 73 -6.41 6.05 10.26
CA SER A 73 -5.78 6.32 8.98
C SER A 73 -4.27 6.51 9.16
N SER A 74 -3.49 5.96 8.24
CA SER A 74 -2.04 6.15 8.24
C SER A 74 -1.50 6.27 6.83
N THR A 75 -0.58 7.23 6.63
CA THR A 75 0.13 7.41 5.37
C THR A 75 1.55 6.88 5.50
N PHE A 76 1.93 6.05 4.55
CA PHE A 76 3.26 5.46 4.49
C PHE A 76 4.06 6.17 3.40
N PRO A 77 5.09 6.95 3.75
CA PRO A 77 6.04 7.47 2.79
C PRO A 77 6.92 6.31 2.33
N THR A 78 6.63 5.79 1.19
CA THR A 78 7.33 4.63 0.66
C THR A 78 8.33 5.11 -0.38
N GLY A 79 9.60 5.17 -0.05
CA GLY A 79 10.67 5.42 -1.02
C GLY A 79 10.85 4.26 -2.01
N GLY A 80 9.74 3.78 -2.63
CA GLY A 80 9.78 2.67 -3.57
C GLY A 80 9.69 1.29 -2.92
N ILE A 81 8.64 1.03 -2.14
CA ILE A 81 8.41 -0.28 -1.49
C ILE A 81 7.72 -1.24 -2.45
N SER A 82 8.27 -2.44 -2.59
CA SER A 82 7.69 -3.53 -3.36
C SER A 82 6.79 -4.46 -2.52
N SER A 83 6.81 -4.36 -1.19
CA SER A 83 5.92 -5.12 -0.31
C SER A 83 5.65 -4.39 1.00
N LEU A 84 4.42 -4.56 1.49
CA LEU A 84 3.98 -4.10 2.81
C LEU A 84 3.51 -5.29 3.62
N LYS A 85 3.86 -5.30 4.90
CA LYS A 85 3.41 -6.33 5.84
C LYS A 85 2.93 -5.67 7.11
N PHE A 86 1.72 -5.99 7.53
CA PHE A 86 1.12 -5.52 8.76
C PHE A 86 0.81 -6.67 9.68
N GLN A 87 0.99 -6.42 10.98
CA GLN A 87 0.59 -7.31 12.04
C GLN A 87 -0.44 -6.61 12.91
N PHE A 88 -1.55 -7.28 13.13
CA PHE A 88 -2.65 -6.83 14.01
C PHE A 88 -2.61 -7.64 15.27
N VAL A 89 -2.56 -6.98 16.40
CA VAL A 89 -2.52 -7.60 17.73
C VAL A 89 -3.76 -7.15 18.48
N ARG A 90 -4.67 -8.07 18.77
CA ARG A 90 -5.87 -7.76 19.55
C ARG A 90 -5.47 -7.43 20.99
N ARG A 91 -6.02 -6.35 21.50
CA ARG A 91 -5.87 -5.99 22.91
C ARG A 91 -6.86 -6.80 23.75
N ASN A 92 -6.34 -7.58 24.70
CA ASN A 92 -7.17 -8.18 25.73
C ASN A 92 -7.49 -7.10 26.76
N ASN A 93 -8.66 -6.48 26.66
CA ASN A 93 -9.20 -5.69 27.77
C ASN A 93 -9.65 -6.66 28.86
N SER A 94 -8.70 -7.03 29.73
CA SER A 94 -8.95 -7.88 30.90
C SER A 94 -9.91 -7.27 31.95
N ASN A 95 -10.47 -6.11 31.70
CA ASN A 95 -11.42 -5.43 32.58
C ASN A 95 -12.90 -5.73 32.27
N VAL A 96 -13.19 -6.63 31.32
CA VAL A 96 -14.56 -7.09 31.04
C VAL A 96 -14.76 -8.56 31.44
N GLU A 97 -13.96 -9.06 32.39
CA GLU A 97 -14.29 -10.31 33.11
C GLU A 97 -15.39 -10.01 34.14
N GLY A 98 -16.65 -10.11 33.74
CA GLY A 98 -17.74 -10.04 34.69
C GLY A 98 -19.13 -9.76 34.16
N GLN A 99 -19.29 -9.38 32.93
CA GLN A 99 -20.64 -9.30 32.36
C GLN A 99 -20.93 -10.53 31.52
N ALA A 100 -21.69 -11.45 32.18
CA ALA A 100 -22.31 -12.59 31.55
C ALA A 100 -22.91 -12.19 30.18
N ARG A 101 -22.71 -13.04 29.18
CA ARG A 101 -23.41 -12.99 27.91
C ARG A 101 -24.91 -13.00 28.17
N GLY A 102 -25.47 -11.82 28.41
CA GLY A 102 -26.94 -11.64 28.44
C GLY A 102 -27.43 -11.82 26.99
N GLU A 103 -28.25 -12.84 26.82
CA GLU A 103 -29.07 -13.04 25.62
C GLU A 103 -29.96 -11.80 25.45
N GLY A 104 -29.52 -10.85 24.63
CA GLY A 104 -30.32 -9.63 24.36
C GLY A 104 -29.63 -8.50 23.62
N GLN A 105 -28.36 -8.60 23.26
CA GLN A 105 -27.68 -7.51 22.54
C GLN A 105 -27.51 -7.82 21.04
N THR A 106 -28.60 -7.65 20.29
CA THR A 106 -28.66 -7.80 18.82
C THR A 106 -28.02 -6.64 18.03
N ASN A 107 -27.30 -5.72 18.68
CA ASN A 107 -26.69 -4.54 18.05
C ASN A 107 -25.20 -4.34 18.40
N ARG A 108 -24.44 -5.41 18.61
CA ARG A 108 -22.98 -5.26 18.56
C ARG A 108 -22.57 -4.91 17.13
N SER A 109 -21.95 -3.75 16.98
CA SER A 109 -21.48 -3.30 15.67
C SER A 109 -20.55 -4.35 15.09
N SER A 110 -20.65 -4.62 13.79
CA SER A 110 -19.81 -5.58 13.05
C SER A 110 -18.30 -5.29 13.18
N LEU A 111 -17.92 -4.13 13.74
CA LEU A 111 -16.53 -3.71 13.99
C LEU A 111 -15.82 -4.54 15.05
N TRP A 112 -16.54 -5.17 16.00
CA TRP A 112 -15.95 -6.03 17.03
C TRP A 112 -15.47 -7.37 16.49
N ASP A 113 -16.10 -7.83 15.43
CA ASP A 113 -15.90 -9.19 14.91
C ASP A 113 -14.94 -9.24 13.74
N ARG A 114 -14.59 -8.09 13.16
CA ARG A 114 -13.71 -8.02 12.00
C ARG A 114 -12.71 -6.87 12.08
N ILE A 115 -11.56 -7.09 11.43
CA ILE A 115 -10.60 -6.06 11.07
C ILE A 115 -10.68 -5.90 9.57
N SER A 116 -10.83 -4.67 9.07
CA SER A 116 -10.73 -4.39 7.65
C SER A 116 -9.60 -3.40 7.34
N VAL A 117 -9.01 -3.56 6.16
CA VAL A 117 -7.98 -2.66 5.63
C VAL A 117 -8.48 -2.17 4.28
N GLU A 118 -8.59 -0.87 4.15
CA GLU A 118 -9.02 -0.22 2.92
C GLU A 118 -7.91 0.72 2.43
N THR A 119 -7.69 0.73 1.14
CA THR A 119 -6.76 1.68 0.52
C THR A 119 -7.53 2.92 0.13
N ASP A 120 -7.17 4.04 0.75
CA ASP A 120 -7.74 5.36 0.40
C ASP A 120 -6.98 5.96 -0.78
N LEU A 121 -5.64 5.89 -0.75
CA LEU A 121 -4.76 6.33 -1.82
C LEU A 121 -3.60 5.36 -1.98
N MET A 122 -3.28 5.01 -3.22
CA MET A 122 -2.05 4.32 -3.57
C MET A 122 -1.46 4.94 -4.84
N LEU A 123 -0.27 5.53 -4.72
CA LEU A 123 0.51 5.96 -5.87
C LEU A 123 1.51 4.85 -6.21
N LEU A 124 1.46 4.38 -7.45
CA LEU A 124 2.38 3.40 -7.99
C LEU A 124 3.34 4.09 -8.97
N SER A 125 4.63 3.93 -8.73
CA SER A 125 5.66 4.22 -9.71
C SER A 125 5.98 2.96 -10.49
N TRP A 126 6.24 3.09 -11.78
CA TRP A 126 6.57 1.97 -12.65
C TRP A 126 7.68 2.32 -13.63
N GLY A 127 8.36 1.31 -14.18
CA GLY A 127 9.39 1.47 -15.18
C GLY A 127 9.84 0.14 -15.76
N PHE A 128 10.58 0.20 -16.86
CA PHE A 128 11.17 -0.99 -17.47
C PHE A 128 12.47 -1.35 -16.76
N VAL A 129 12.48 -2.47 -16.03
CA VAL A 129 13.65 -2.92 -15.26
C VAL A 129 14.81 -3.32 -16.17
N LEU A 130 15.98 -2.82 -15.88
CA LEU A 130 17.24 -3.11 -16.57
C LEU A 130 17.91 -4.35 -15.92
N ASP A 131 17.56 -5.56 -16.35
CA ASP A 131 18.06 -6.80 -15.72
C ASP A 131 19.55 -7.05 -15.96
N GLN A 132 20.08 -6.64 -17.11
CA GLN A 132 21.49 -6.91 -17.50
C GLN A 132 22.11 -5.72 -18.24
N GLN A 133 21.50 -4.56 -18.18
CA GLN A 133 21.90 -3.38 -18.94
C GLN A 133 22.13 -2.22 -17.97
N PRO A 134 23.25 -1.49 -18.08
CA PRO A 134 23.58 -0.47 -17.11
C PRO A 134 22.76 0.83 -17.28
N ASP A 135 22.23 1.11 -18.48
CA ASP A 135 21.61 2.38 -18.82
C ASP A 135 20.70 2.33 -20.06
N CYS A 136 20.10 3.46 -20.40
CA CYS A 136 19.28 3.67 -21.59
C CYS A 136 19.99 3.32 -22.90
N ALA A 137 21.27 3.66 -23.01
CA ALA A 137 22.05 3.43 -24.23
C ALA A 137 22.31 1.94 -24.47
N ALA A 138 22.54 1.20 -23.40
CA ALA A 138 22.65 -0.26 -23.45
C ALA A 138 21.30 -0.92 -23.78
N ALA A 139 20.21 -0.44 -23.17
CA ALA A 139 18.87 -0.93 -23.46
C ALA A 139 18.47 -0.73 -24.93
N ALA A 140 18.80 0.42 -25.51
CA ALA A 140 18.49 0.76 -26.90
C ALA A 140 19.22 -0.12 -27.93
N LYS A 141 20.29 -0.82 -27.55
CA LYS A 141 20.97 -1.77 -28.44
C LYS A 141 20.14 -3.03 -28.69
N ASN A 142 19.30 -3.40 -27.76
CA ASN A 142 18.39 -4.53 -27.91
C ASN A 142 17.02 -4.06 -28.41
N LYS A 143 16.90 -3.84 -29.70
CA LYS A 143 15.69 -3.31 -30.34
C LYS A 143 14.45 -4.19 -30.12
N THR A 144 14.61 -5.47 -29.80
CA THR A 144 13.50 -6.40 -29.59
C THR A 144 12.79 -6.19 -28.24
N SER A 145 13.51 -5.74 -27.24
CA SER A 145 13.00 -5.50 -25.86
C SER A 145 12.97 -4.03 -25.47
N TYR A 146 13.49 -3.14 -26.31
CA TYR A 146 13.52 -1.70 -26.03
C TYR A 146 12.13 -1.10 -26.18
N ALA A 147 11.64 -0.47 -25.11
CA ALA A 147 10.25 -0.02 -25.05
C ALA A 147 10.01 1.36 -25.67
N CYS A 148 11.06 2.18 -25.89
CA CYS A 148 10.92 3.50 -26.51
C CYS A 148 11.03 3.38 -28.03
N VAL A 149 9.94 2.99 -28.67
CA VAL A 149 9.91 2.60 -30.10
C VAL A 149 9.55 3.74 -31.05
N SER A 150 9.01 4.84 -30.55
CA SER A 150 8.72 6.02 -31.37
C SER A 150 9.99 6.75 -31.74
N GLU A 151 10.10 7.27 -32.98
CA GLU A 151 11.27 8.01 -33.50
C GLU A 151 11.60 9.25 -32.65
N HIS A 152 10.58 9.90 -32.09
CA HIS A 152 10.75 11.10 -31.26
C HIS A 152 10.58 10.78 -29.77
N SER A 153 10.87 9.54 -29.35
CA SER A 153 10.89 9.17 -27.93
C SER A 153 12.27 9.34 -27.33
N THR A 154 12.30 9.64 -26.04
CA THR A 154 13.51 9.70 -25.23
C THR A 154 13.41 8.68 -24.11
N CYS A 155 14.54 8.07 -23.75
CA CYS A 155 14.68 7.19 -22.61
C CYS A 155 15.28 7.98 -21.45
N THR A 156 14.67 7.89 -20.28
CA THR A 156 15.17 8.46 -19.04
C THR A 156 15.47 7.34 -18.06
N TYR A 157 16.69 7.33 -17.52
CA TYR A 157 17.06 6.39 -16.45
C TYR A 157 16.33 6.77 -15.16
N GLU A 158 15.78 5.76 -14.49
CA GLU A 158 15.04 5.90 -13.24
C GLU A 158 15.40 4.75 -12.30
N LEU A 159 15.27 4.98 -11.00
CA LEU A 159 15.29 3.90 -10.01
C LEU A 159 13.85 3.60 -9.57
N ILE A 160 13.40 2.38 -9.82
CA ILE A 160 12.11 1.89 -9.31
C ILE A 160 12.37 1.07 -8.06
N GLY A 161 12.26 1.72 -6.90
CA GLY A 161 12.75 1.17 -5.64
C GLY A 161 14.27 1.00 -5.66
N ILE A 162 14.74 -0.23 -5.63
CA ILE A 162 16.16 -0.58 -5.72
C ILE A 162 16.58 -1.04 -7.13
N TYR A 163 15.63 -1.14 -8.07
CA TYR A 163 15.89 -1.69 -9.39
C TYR A 163 16.23 -0.60 -10.39
N PRO A 164 17.42 -0.66 -11.05
CA PRO A 164 17.72 0.15 -12.21
C PRO A 164 16.64 -0.07 -13.29
N SER A 165 16.11 1.01 -13.80
CA SER A 165 15.03 0.98 -14.79
C SER A 165 15.07 2.20 -15.67
N TYR A 166 14.20 2.24 -16.67
CA TYR A 166 14.01 3.39 -17.53
C TYR A 166 12.52 3.63 -17.81
N MET A 167 12.23 4.86 -18.16
CA MET A 167 10.94 5.29 -18.68
C MET A 167 11.13 5.91 -20.06
N CYS A 168 10.08 5.80 -20.88
CA CYS A 168 10.04 6.44 -22.18
C CYS A 168 9.11 7.65 -22.12
N MET A 169 9.51 8.73 -22.73
CA MET A 169 8.69 9.93 -22.91
C MET A 169 8.85 10.43 -24.34
N CYS A 170 7.86 11.14 -24.85
CA CYS A 170 8.05 11.89 -26.10
C CYS A 170 9.04 13.04 -25.86
N GLY A 171 9.91 13.28 -26.82
CA GLY A 171 10.90 14.37 -26.74
C GLY A 171 10.26 15.75 -26.74
N ALA A 172 11.05 16.78 -26.48
CA ALA A 172 10.57 18.16 -26.41
C ALA A 172 9.87 18.56 -27.72
N GLY A 173 8.67 19.13 -27.60
CA GLY A 173 7.82 19.51 -28.73
C GLY A 173 6.99 18.38 -29.34
N TYR A 174 7.00 17.19 -28.73
CA TYR A 174 6.20 16.04 -29.15
C TYR A 174 5.34 15.54 -27.99
N ASN A 175 4.13 15.09 -28.35
CA ASN A 175 3.17 14.50 -27.41
C ASN A 175 2.68 13.15 -27.94
N GLY A 176 2.19 12.29 -27.05
CA GLY A 176 1.58 11.02 -27.44
C GLY A 176 2.15 9.80 -26.70
N ASN A 177 2.25 8.68 -27.42
CA ASN A 177 2.67 7.41 -26.83
C ASN A 177 4.06 7.00 -27.32
N PRO A 178 5.11 7.06 -26.47
CA PRO A 178 6.48 6.71 -26.85
C PRO A 178 6.70 5.21 -27.11
N HIS A 179 5.72 4.37 -26.73
CA HIS A 179 5.78 2.91 -26.85
C HIS A 179 5.17 2.37 -28.14
N VAL A 180 4.77 3.24 -29.06
CA VAL A 180 4.18 2.88 -30.35
C VAL A 180 4.98 3.55 -31.47
N LEU A 181 5.22 2.83 -32.56
CA LEU A 181 5.87 3.39 -33.75
C LEU A 181 5.07 4.60 -34.25
N GLY A 182 5.77 5.74 -34.46
CA GLY A 182 5.13 6.99 -34.83
C GLY A 182 4.18 7.57 -33.75
N GLY A 183 4.26 7.12 -32.51
CA GLY A 183 3.32 7.50 -31.47
C GLY A 183 3.60 8.86 -30.81
N CYS A 184 4.81 9.41 -30.94
CA CYS A 184 5.15 10.78 -30.54
C CYS A 184 4.90 11.72 -31.74
N LEU A 185 3.84 12.50 -31.66
CA LEU A 185 3.42 13.45 -32.69
C LEU A 185 3.86 14.87 -32.29
N PRO A 186 4.11 15.77 -33.26
CA PRO A 186 4.38 17.17 -32.96
C PRO A 186 3.28 17.75 -32.06
N GLY A 187 3.67 18.37 -30.95
CA GLY A 187 2.76 19.11 -30.07
C GLY A 187 2.33 20.42 -30.72
N GLU A 188 1.10 20.86 -30.45
CA GLU A 188 0.58 22.18 -30.83
C GLU A 188 1.25 23.29 -29.97
#